data_8dddf5e376a58f45bd0a5989c806bb82
#
_entry.id   8dddf5e376a58f45bd0a5989c806bb82
#
_cell.length_a   1.000
_cell.length_b   1.000
_cell.length_c   1.000
_cell.angle_alpha   90.00
_cell.angle_beta   90.00
_cell.angle_gamma   90.00
#
_symmetry.space_group_name_H-M   'P 1'
#
loop_
_entity.id
_entity.type
_entity.pdbx_description
1 polymer ?
#
loop_
_entity_poly.entity_id
_entity_poly.type
_entity_poly.pdbx_seq_one_letter_code
_entity_poly.pdbx_strand_id
1 'polypeptide(L)' 'MAKIQLNGKKVVIKSNFSLFDLLKKYKLVNKKVAIEHNGKIIQKINFKNKLLKNNDKIEIVHFIGGG' A
#
# COMPACT_ATOMS: atom_id res chain seq x y z
N MET A 1 -6.24 -1.12 -15.72
CA MET A 1 -5.08 -0.83 -14.88
C MET A 1 -5.26 0.52 -14.20
N ALA A 2 -4.65 0.68 -13.05
CA ALA A 2 -4.73 1.93 -12.31
C ALA A 2 -3.34 2.49 -12.10
N LYS A 3 -3.24 3.81 -12.12
CA LYS A 3 -2.00 4.50 -11.78
C LYS A 3 -2.15 5.08 -10.40
N ILE A 4 -1.25 4.68 -9.51
CA ILE A 4 -1.23 5.20 -8.15
C ILE A 4 0.09 5.91 -7.89
N GLN A 5 0.15 6.62 -6.78
CA GLN A 5 1.40 7.23 -6.33
C GLN A 5 1.82 6.49 -5.07
N LEU A 6 2.99 5.88 -5.11
CA LEU A 6 3.53 5.14 -3.97
C LEU A 6 4.79 5.81 -3.49
N ASN A 7 4.72 6.38 -2.28
CA ASN A 7 5.84 7.12 -1.71
C ASN A 7 6.42 8.13 -2.69
N GLY A 8 5.54 8.86 -3.36
CA GLY A 8 5.93 9.89 -4.31
C GLY A 8 6.25 9.42 -5.71
N LYS A 9 6.20 8.13 -5.97
CA LYS A 9 6.51 7.59 -7.30
C LYS A 9 5.27 7.03 -7.95
N LYS A 10 5.15 7.21 -9.26
CA LYS A 10 4.03 6.66 -10.00
C LYS A 10 4.24 5.17 -10.24
N VAL A 11 3.20 4.40 -9.93
CA VAL A 11 3.23 2.94 -10.10
C VAL A 11 1.94 2.54 -10.79
N VAL A 12 2.04 1.64 -11.77
CA VAL A 12 0.87 1.08 -12.45
C VAL A 12 0.56 -0.28 -11.86
N ILE A 13 -0.70 -0.47 -11.48
CA ILE A 13 -1.14 -1.73 -10.88
C ILE A 13 -2.33 -2.28 -11.64
N LYS A 14 -2.62 -3.56 -11.42
CA LYS A 14 -3.79 -4.20 -12.03
C LYS A 14 -5.07 -3.68 -11.39
N SER A 15 -6.18 -3.83 -12.11
CA SER A 15 -7.49 -3.53 -11.55
C SER A 15 -7.77 -4.44 -10.36
N ASN A 16 -8.53 -3.93 -9.39
CA ASN A 16 -8.92 -4.68 -8.20
C ASN A 16 -7.73 -5.10 -7.34
N PHE A 17 -6.70 -4.31 -7.36
CA PHE A 17 -5.49 -4.55 -6.57
C PHE A 17 -5.71 -3.99 -5.16
N SER A 18 -5.46 -4.80 -4.13
CA SER A 18 -5.63 -4.34 -2.75
C SER A 18 -4.31 -3.82 -2.18
N LEU A 19 -4.39 -3.19 -1.01
CA LEU A 19 -3.18 -2.80 -0.28
C LEU A 19 -2.34 -4.03 0.05
N PHE A 20 -3.01 -5.15 0.39
CA PHE A 20 -2.30 -6.39 0.66
C PHE A 20 -1.53 -6.87 -0.58
N ASP A 21 -2.17 -6.78 -1.75
CA ASP A 21 -1.50 -7.14 -3.00
C ASP A 21 -0.28 -6.28 -3.24
N LEU A 22 -0.37 -5.00 -2.89
CA LEU A 22 0.75 -4.08 -3.02
C LEU A 22 1.91 -4.50 -2.12
N LEU A 23 1.60 -4.90 -0.89
CA LEU A 23 2.63 -5.39 0.03
C LEU A 23 3.30 -6.64 -0.51
N LYS A 24 2.52 -7.54 -1.11
CA LYS A 24 3.09 -8.75 -1.71
C LYS A 24 4.02 -8.39 -2.86
N LYS A 25 3.62 -7.45 -3.69
CA LYS A 25 4.42 -7.02 -4.83
C LYS A 25 5.81 -6.55 -4.40
N TYR A 26 5.88 -5.87 -3.27
CA TYR A 26 7.15 -5.34 -2.77
C TYR A 26 7.77 -6.17 -1.66
N LYS A 27 7.24 -7.38 -1.44
CA LYS A 27 7.78 -8.33 -0.45
C LYS A 27 7.77 -7.76 0.97
N LEU A 28 6.69 -7.07 1.29
CA LEU A 28 6.54 -6.41 2.59
C LEU A 28 5.50 -7.07 3.48
N VAL A 29 4.92 -8.20 3.06
CA VAL A 29 3.83 -8.84 3.80
C VAL A 29 4.23 -9.18 5.22
N ASN A 30 5.46 -9.64 5.42
CA ASN A 30 5.94 -10.05 6.73
C ASN A 30 6.71 -8.95 7.46
N LYS A 31 6.61 -7.74 6.99
CA LYS A 31 7.30 -6.60 7.59
C LYS A 31 6.32 -5.75 8.37
N LYS A 32 6.83 -5.06 9.36
CA LYS A 32 6.02 -4.08 10.08
C LYS A 32 5.96 -2.81 9.26
N VAL A 33 4.77 -2.48 8.82
CA VAL A 33 4.57 -1.29 8.00
C VAL A 33 3.36 -0.51 8.49
N ALA A 34 3.40 0.79 8.29
CA ALA A 34 2.23 1.65 8.43
C ALA A 34 1.88 2.16 7.04
N ILE A 35 0.61 2.17 6.71
CA ILE A 35 0.16 2.60 5.40
C ILE A 35 -0.83 3.74 5.53
N GLU A 36 -0.59 4.81 4.77
CA GLU A 36 -1.56 5.87 4.58
C GLU A 36 -2.14 5.76 3.18
N HIS A 37 -3.44 5.88 3.10
CA HIS A 37 -4.15 5.87 1.84
C HIS A 37 -4.92 7.18 1.72
N ASN A 38 -4.50 8.03 0.81
CA ASN A 38 -5.09 9.35 0.61
C ASN A 38 -5.16 10.15 1.91
N GLY A 39 -4.10 10.09 2.70
CA GLY A 39 -3.99 10.83 3.93
C GLY A 39 -4.57 10.16 5.16
N LYS A 40 -5.13 8.98 5.01
CA LYS A 40 -5.72 8.26 6.15
C LYS A 40 -4.93 7.00 6.46
N ILE A 41 -4.68 6.77 7.74
CA ILE A 41 -4.02 5.55 8.20
C ILE A 41 -4.98 4.37 8.02
N ILE A 42 -4.51 3.32 7.39
CA ILE A 42 -5.30 2.11 7.19
C ILE A 42 -4.78 1.04 8.13
N GLN A 43 -5.68 0.44 8.89
CA GLN A 43 -5.31 -0.62 9.81
C GLN A 43 -5.03 -1.93 9.07
N LYS A 44 -4.12 -2.70 9.60
CA LYS A 44 -3.67 -3.93 8.97
C LYS A 44 -4.82 -4.88 8.64
N ILE A 45 -5.80 -4.96 9.50
CA ILE A 45 -6.94 -5.84 9.29
C ILE A 45 -7.71 -5.51 8.01
N ASN A 46 -7.60 -4.27 7.54
CA ASN A 46 -8.31 -3.81 6.36
C ASN A 46 -7.49 -3.86 5.08
N PHE A 47 -6.24 -4.30 5.15
CA PHE A 47 -5.37 -4.28 3.97
C PHE A 47 -5.91 -5.11 2.82
N LYS A 48 -6.49 -6.27 3.12
CA LYS A 48 -7.01 -7.15 2.07
C LYS A 48 -8.28 -6.62 1.44
N ASN A 49 -9.01 -5.80 2.18
CA ASN A 49 -10.30 -5.28 1.72
C ASN A 49 -10.20 -3.91 1.06
N LYS A 50 -9.05 -3.28 1.18
CA LYS A 50 -8.89 -1.93 0.66
C LYS A 50 -8.38 -1.99 -0.77
N LEU A 51 -9.25 -1.78 -1.73
CA LEU A 51 -8.87 -1.79 -3.14
C LEU A 51 -8.33 -0.43 -3.55
N LEU A 52 -7.33 -0.46 -4.39
CA LEU A 52 -6.68 0.75 -4.89
C LEU A 52 -7.35 1.20 -6.18
N LYS A 53 -7.46 2.50 -6.34
CA LYS A 53 -8.08 3.11 -7.50
C LYS A 53 -7.11 4.05 -8.16
N ASN A 54 -7.44 4.41 -9.39
CA ASN A 54 -6.65 5.37 -10.15
C ASN A 54 -6.50 6.67 -9.35
N ASN A 55 -5.30 7.20 -9.34
CA ASN A 55 -4.93 8.43 -8.65
C ASN A 55 -4.85 8.33 -7.12
N ASP A 56 -4.94 7.12 -6.58
CA ASP A 56 -4.74 6.95 -5.14
C ASP A 56 -3.32 7.28 -4.75
N LYS A 57 -3.18 7.89 -3.59
CA LYS A 57 -1.88 8.23 -3.03
C LYS A 57 -1.63 7.32 -1.84
N ILE A 58 -0.58 6.53 -1.93
CA ILE A 58 -0.22 5.55 -0.90
C ILE A 58 1.15 5.89 -0.36
N GLU A 59 1.25 5.90 0.97
CA GLU A 59 2.55 6.02 1.62
C GLU A 59 2.75 4.84 2.55
N ILE A 60 3.88 4.19 2.41
CA ILE A 60 4.24 3.04 3.24
C ILE A 60 5.49 3.38 4.02
N VAL A 61 5.38 3.30 5.34
CA VAL A 61 6.52 3.47 6.23
C VAL A 61 6.89 2.09 6.74
N HIS A 62 8.12 1.71 6.53
CA HIS A 62 8.65 0.42 6.94
C HIS A 62 9.48 0.60 8.20
N PHE A 63 9.07 -0.07 9.27
CA PHE A 63 9.81 0.01 10.52
C PHE A 63 11.00 -0.94 10.47
N ILE A 64 12.19 -0.38 10.59
CA ILE A 64 13.42 -1.13 10.47
C ILE A 64 14.02 -1.37 11.85
N GLY A 65 14.53 -2.58 12.07
CA GLY A 65 15.17 -2.93 13.31
C GLY A 65 14.20 -2.90 14.45
N GLY A 66 14.67 -2.68 15.58
CA GLY A 66 13.84 -2.37 16.68
C GLY A 66 12.89 -3.47 17.09
N GLY A 67 12.99 -4.32 16.55
CA GLY A 67 12.21 -5.27 17.07
C GLY A 67 11.05 -5.60 16.90
#